data_e5474e224b4ff94a295c3d235905e34c
#
_entry.id   e5474e224b4ff94a295c3d235905e34c
#
_cell.length_a   1.000
_cell.length_b   1.000
_cell.length_c   1.000
_cell.angle_alpha   90.00
_cell.angle_beta   90.00
_cell.angle_gamma   90.00
#
_symmetry.space_group_name_H-M   'P 1'
#
loop_
_entity.id
_entity.type
_entity.pdbx_description
1 polymer ?
#
loop_
_entity_poly.entity_id
_entity_poly.type
_entity_poly.pdbx_seq_one_letter_code
_entity_poly.pdbx_strand_id
1 'polypeptide(L)'
;MSYDLYTSLLKMHVTFRPTDEGVHLTIDCTAPELAALREQHGLEAIAGFGTAFDRAVRVMDWLTTHVRHNGMCNPEGPRCALTALAYAFDQPDRGVNCAWLATTLTECLLSLSIPARTVYIMPFAPYDCDNHVVTEVWDGGWSLLDPTCNCFVRDGAGRPLSVFGLRAAFADQQEVAFSEGLRYNMQPYQAEEHRDYLAKDLFWFRIAEKTGFGDTGRFVTIAPEAFDPHRHEVLNVQYRLRVQGDQPWLRQWLEQLEKKGGHIFCSADDAQRAPEVHHG
;
A
#
# COMPACT_ATOMS: atom_id res chain seq x y z
N MET A 1 6.23 -21.39 -1.96
CA MET A 1 7.35 -21.17 -0.99
C MET A 1 6.72 -21.07 0.37
N SER A 2 7.38 -21.57 1.41
CA SER A 2 6.77 -21.62 2.75
C SER A 2 6.94 -20.29 3.49
N TYR A 3 6.02 -19.99 4.38
CA TYR A 3 6.07 -18.87 5.33
C TYR A 3 7.42 -18.76 6.05
N ASP A 4 7.98 -19.88 6.47
CA ASP A 4 9.27 -19.96 7.16
C ASP A 4 10.44 -19.40 6.34
N LEU A 5 10.43 -19.57 5.02
CA LEU A 5 11.45 -18.99 4.16
C LEU A 5 11.36 -17.47 4.15
N TYR A 6 10.15 -16.92 4.00
CA TYR A 6 9.95 -15.47 3.97
C TYR A 6 10.33 -14.84 5.31
N THR A 7 9.86 -15.40 6.42
CA THR A 7 10.19 -14.89 7.77
C THR A 7 11.69 -14.95 8.05
N SER A 8 12.36 -16.01 7.60
CA SER A 8 13.84 -16.11 7.70
C SER A 8 14.54 -15.02 6.90
N LEU A 9 14.08 -14.73 5.67
CA LEU A 9 14.61 -13.63 4.86
C LEU A 9 14.39 -12.28 5.54
N LEU A 10 13.21 -12.03 6.10
CA LEU A 10 12.94 -10.79 6.83
C LEU A 10 13.86 -10.64 8.04
N LYS A 11 14.10 -11.71 8.78
CA LYS A 11 14.96 -11.74 9.96
C LYS A 11 16.44 -11.48 9.62
N MET A 12 16.92 -11.95 8.46
CA MET A 12 18.29 -11.72 8.00
C MET A 12 18.54 -10.28 7.54
N HIS A 13 17.50 -9.50 7.28
CA HIS A 13 17.57 -8.17 6.66
C HIS A 13 16.84 -7.12 7.52
N VAL A 14 17.27 -6.93 8.76
CA VAL A 14 16.62 -6.03 9.73
C VAL A 14 17.16 -4.59 9.70
N THR A 15 18.37 -4.38 9.15
CA THR A 15 18.97 -3.04 9.03
C THR A 15 18.57 -2.41 7.71
N PHE A 16 17.98 -1.21 7.80
CA PHE A 16 17.53 -0.44 6.64
C PHE A 16 18.50 0.69 6.30
N ARG A 17 18.49 1.13 5.04
CA ARG A 17 19.26 2.28 4.57
C ARG A 17 18.83 3.54 5.31
N PRO A 18 19.76 4.49 5.55
CA PRO A 18 19.42 5.81 6.11
C PRO A 18 18.60 6.65 5.12
N THR A 19 18.00 7.71 5.63
CA THR A 19 17.30 8.70 4.82
C THR A 19 18.31 9.56 4.05
N ASP A 20 18.06 9.76 2.75
CA ASP A 20 18.82 10.69 1.92
C ASP A 20 18.53 12.14 2.31
N GLU A 21 19.49 13.03 2.05
CA GLU A 21 19.35 14.44 2.34
C GLU A 21 18.16 15.06 1.57
N GLY A 22 17.37 15.88 2.24
CA GLY A 22 16.24 16.60 1.67
C GLY A 22 14.98 15.76 1.44
N VAL A 23 14.90 14.54 1.98
CA VAL A 23 13.66 13.74 1.98
C VAL A 23 12.77 14.17 3.14
N HIS A 24 11.53 14.58 2.82
CA HIS A 24 10.51 14.97 3.79
C HIS A 24 9.16 14.34 3.43
N LEU A 25 8.66 13.49 4.32
CA LEU A 25 7.36 12.85 4.14
C LEU A 25 6.25 13.79 4.58
N THR A 26 5.35 14.16 3.67
CA THR A 26 4.24 15.07 3.93
C THR A 26 2.90 14.50 3.46
N ILE A 27 1.84 14.92 4.12
CA ILE A 27 0.45 14.58 3.76
C ILE A 27 -0.32 15.88 3.50
N ASP A 28 -1.00 15.94 2.36
CA ASP A 28 -1.75 17.09 1.91
C ASP A 28 -3.25 16.75 1.83
N CYS A 29 -4.03 17.33 2.75
CA CYS A 29 -5.50 17.21 2.80
C CYS A 29 -6.22 18.43 2.21
N THR A 30 -5.52 19.31 1.45
CA THR A 30 -6.05 20.61 1.03
C THR A 30 -6.72 20.60 -0.34
N ALA A 31 -6.52 19.55 -1.14
CA ALA A 31 -7.04 19.47 -2.51
C ALA A 31 -8.59 19.60 -2.54
N PRO A 32 -9.15 20.47 -3.39
CA PRO A 32 -10.60 20.68 -3.45
C PRO A 32 -11.37 19.42 -3.90
N GLU A 33 -10.73 18.54 -4.64
CA GLU A 33 -11.29 17.25 -5.06
C GLU A 33 -11.60 16.33 -3.88
N LEU A 34 -10.88 16.47 -2.76
CA LEU A 34 -11.14 15.71 -1.54
C LEU A 34 -12.50 16.11 -0.93
N ALA A 35 -12.86 17.39 -0.96
CA ALA A 35 -14.19 17.85 -0.51
C ALA A 35 -15.29 17.27 -1.40
N ALA A 36 -15.11 17.32 -2.72
CA ALA A 36 -16.06 16.74 -3.67
C ALA A 36 -16.23 15.23 -3.46
N LEU A 37 -15.12 14.49 -3.25
CA LEU A 37 -15.12 13.06 -2.96
C LEU A 37 -15.94 12.74 -1.69
N ARG A 38 -15.71 13.49 -0.61
CA ARG A 38 -16.41 13.34 0.68
C ARG A 38 -17.92 13.55 0.54
N GLU A 39 -18.32 14.61 -0.14
CA GLU A 39 -19.73 14.98 -0.32
C GLU A 39 -20.44 13.99 -1.25
N GLN A 40 -19.85 13.68 -2.41
CA GLN A 40 -20.44 12.81 -3.42
C GLN A 40 -20.77 11.42 -2.87
N HIS A 41 -19.95 10.89 -1.98
CA HIS A 41 -20.09 9.54 -1.45
C HIS A 41 -20.59 9.51 0.01
N GLY A 42 -20.84 10.66 0.64
CA GLY A 42 -21.34 10.74 2.01
C GLY A 42 -20.37 10.14 3.04
N LEU A 43 -19.06 10.30 2.82
CA LEU A 43 -18.02 9.60 3.58
C LEU A 43 -18.04 9.89 5.08
N GLU A 44 -18.50 11.09 5.50
CA GLU A 44 -18.67 11.40 6.94
C GLU A 44 -19.69 10.47 7.62
N ALA A 45 -20.82 10.19 6.96
CA ALA A 45 -21.81 9.29 7.50
C ALA A 45 -21.33 7.84 7.54
N ILE A 46 -20.56 7.41 6.53
CA ILE A 46 -19.96 6.07 6.46
C ILE A 46 -18.92 5.91 7.57
N ALA A 47 -18.01 6.87 7.70
CA ALA A 47 -16.95 6.85 8.70
C ALA A 47 -17.50 6.93 10.13
N GLY A 48 -18.59 7.69 10.35
CA GLY A 48 -19.22 7.83 11.65
C GLY A 48 -18.29 8.43 12.71
N PHE A 49 -18.46 8.03 13.97
CA PHE A 49 -17.71 8.53 15.11
C PHE A 49 -16.66 7.48 15.58
N GLY A 50 -15.66 7.93 16.30
CA GLY A 50 -14.60 7.09 16.88
C GLY A 50 -13.21 7.61 16.58
N THR A 51 -12.20 6.79 16.83
CA THR A 51 -10.81 7.09 16.52
C THR A 51 -10.58 7.16 15.00
N ALA A 52 -9.44 7.70 14.57
CA ALA A 52 -9.08 7.72 13.15
C ALA A 52 -9.04 6.31 12.57
N PHE A 53 -8.51 5.35 13.33
CA PHE A 53 -8.48 3.95 12.94
C PHE A 53 -9.88 3.33 12.80
N ASP A 54 -10.78 3.52 13.77
CA ASP A 54 -12.15 2.99 13.70
C ASP A 54 -12.92 3.54 12.50
N ARG A 55 -12.77 4.83 12.21
CA ARG A 55 -13.36 5.51 11.06
C ARG A 55 -12.80 4.94 9.75
N ALA A 56 -11.48 4.74 9.68
CA ALA A 56 -10.81 4.19 8.52
C ALA A 56 -11.24 2.75 8.21
N VAL A 57 -11.42 1.91 9.23
CA VAL A 57 -11.94 0.54 9.07
C VAL A 57 -13.34 0.53 8.46
N ARG A 58 -14.23 1.44 8.89
CA ARG A 58 -15.59 1.52 8.30
C ARG A 58 -15.57 2.01 6.84
N VAL A 59 -14.70 2.96 6.50
CA VAL A 59 -14.51 3.40 5.12
C VAL A 59 -13.95 2.28 4.25
N MET A 60 -12.98 1.51 4.76
CA MET A 60 -12.45 0.33 4.07
C MET A 60 -13.54 -0.72 3.85
N ASP A 61 -14.33 -1.03 4.87
CA ASP A 61 -15.44 -1.99 4.76
C ASP A 61 -16.46 -1.57 3.70
N TRP A 62 -16.85 -0.29 3.69
CA TRP A 62 -17.70 0.29 2.65
C TRP A 62 -17.05 0.15 1.27
N LEU A 63 -15.79 0.57 1.11
CA LEU A 63 -15.10 0.52 -0.18
C LEU A 63 -15.09 -0.90 -0.76
N THR A 64 -14.74 -1.88 0.05
CA THR A 64 -14.61 -3.28 -0.40
C THR A 64 -15.93 -3.96 -0.70
N THR A 65 -17.07 -3.40 -0.26
CA THR A 65 -18.41 -3.86 -0.67
C THR A 65 -18.83 -3.31 -2.02
N HIS A 66 -18.21 -2.22 -2.50
CA HIS A 66 -18.60 -1.54 -3.74
C HIS A 66 -17.57 -1.71 -4.86
N VAL A 67 -16.30 -1.92 -4.51
CA VAL A 67 -15.20 -2.01 -5.48
C VAL A 67 -14.53 -3.37 -5.36
N ARG A 68 -14.59 -4.16 -6.42
CA ARG A 68 -13.91 -5.46 -6.49
C ARG A 68 -12.44 -5.30 -6.84
N HIS A 69 -11.63 -6.25 -6.40
CA HIS A 69 -10.25 -6.37 -6.84
C HIS A 69 -10.14 -7.18 -8.14
N ASN A 70 -9.32 -6.68 -9.06
CA ASN A 70 -8.86 -7.38 -10.25
C ASN A 70 -7.45 -6.93 -10.58
N GLY A 71 -6.45 -7.76 -10.26
CA GLY A 71 -5.03 -7.42 -10.39
C GLY A 71 -4.58 -6.98 -11.78
N MET A 72 -5.34 -7.35 -12.82
CA MET A 72 -5.02 -7.00 -14.23
C MET A 72 -5.76 -5.76 -14.72
N CYS A 73 -6.68 -5.21 -13.94
CA CYS A 73 -7.49 -4.08 -14.37
C CYS A 73 -6.91 -2.74 -13.93
N ASN A 74 -6.70 -1.87 -14.91
CA ASN A 74 -6.32 -0.46 -14.72
C ASN A 74 -7.35 0.40 -15.46
N PRO A 75 -8.22 1.13 -14.74
CA PRO A 75 -9.11 2.12 -15.35
C PRO A 75 -8.32 3.15 -16.16
N GLU A 76 -8.94 3.68 -17.22
CA GLU A 76 -8.38 4.80 -17.98
C GLU A 76 -8.49 6.10 -17.18
N GLY A 77 -7.47 6.96 -17.31
CA GLY A 77 -7.43 8.27 -16.66
C GLY A 77 -6.48 8.35 -15.47
N PRO A 78 -6.51 9.46 -14.71
CA PRO A 78 -5.64 9.66 -13.55
C PRO A 78 -6.01 8.68 -12.43
N ARG A 79 -5.00 8.10 -11.78
CA ARG A 79 -5.22 7.23 -10.62
C ARG A 79 -5.61 8.08 -9.42
N CYS A 80 -6.90 8.13 -9.14
CA CYS A 80 -7.48 8.78 -7.99
C CYS A 80 -8.82 8.13 -7.61
N ALA A 81 -9.31 8.43 -6.41
CA ALA A 81 -10.56 7.85 -5.89
C ALA A 81 -11.77 8.17 -6.76
N LEU A 82 -11.87 9.39 -7.28
CA LEU A 82 -13.00 9.80 -8.14
C LEU A 82 -13.07 8.94 -9.41
N THR A 83 -11.92 8.70 -10.07
CA THR A 83 -11.86 7.83 -11.25
C THR A 83 -12.18 6.37 -10.90
N ALA A 84 -11.61 5.85 -9.81
CA ALA A 84 -11.82 4.47 -9.39
C ALA A 84 -13.28 4.17 -9.03
N LEU A 85 -13.91 5.06 -8.25
CA LEU A 85 -15.30 4.90 -7.83
C LEU A 85 -16.26 5.08 -8.99
N ALA A 86 -16.05 6.08 -9.86
CA ALA A 86 -16.86 6.23 -11.07
C ALA A 86 -16.80 4.98 -11.95
N TYR A 87 -15.58 4.44 -12.17
CA TYR A 87 -15.39 3.21 -12.92
C TYR A 87 -16.09 1.99 -12.28
N ALA A 88 -15.93 1.82 -10.97
CA ALA A 88 -16.51 0.69 -10.25
C ALA A 88 -18.04 0.73 -10.21
N PHE A 89 -18.63 1.92 -10.07
CA PHE A 89 -20.09 2.07 -10.11
C PHE A 89 -20.69 1.89 -11.51
N ASP A 90 -19.96 2.26 -12.56
CA ASP A 90 -20.38 2.01 -13.94
C ASP A 90 -20.20 0.53 -14.34
N GLN A 91 -19.16 -0.13 -13.81
CA GLN A 91 -18.78 -1.50 -14.18
C GLN A 91 -18.45 -2.36 -12.95
N PRO A 92 -19.44 -2.68 -12.10
CA PRO A 92 -19.23 -3.28 -10.78
C PRO A 92 -18.60 -4.67 -10.81
N ASP A 93 -18.68 -5.38 -11.94
CA ASP A 93 -18.11 -6.73 -12.09
C ASP A 93 -16.64 -6.75 -12.52
N ARG A 94 -16.09 -5.61 -12.96
CA ARG A 94 -14.71 -5.57 -13.50
C ARG A 94 -13.62 -5.44 -12.45
N GLY A 95 -13.86 -4.68 -11.41
CA GLY A 95 -12.87 -4.42 -10.34
C GLY A 95 -11.69 -3.56 -10.80
N VAL A 96 -10.79 -3.27 -9.85
CA VAL A 96 -9.53 -2.52 -10.04
C VAL A 96 -8.39 -3.22 -9.32
N ASN A 97 -7.12 -2.94 -9.66
CA ASN A 97 -6.01 -3.57 -8.97
C ASN A 97 -5.75 -2.97 -7.56
N CYS A 98 -4.86 -3.62 -6.79
CA CYS A 98 -4.55 -3.26 -5.40
C CYS A 98 -4.08 -1.80 -5.27
N ALA A 99 -3.30 -1.28 -6.24
CA ALA A 99 -2.84 0.11 -6.19
C ALA A 99 -3.99 1.11 -6.31
N TRP A 100 -4.98 0.85 -7.16
CA TRP A 100 -6.19 1.66 -7.26
C TRP A 100 -7.03 1.60 -5.98
N LEU A 101 -7.21 0.40 -5.39
CA LEU A 101 -7.95 0.24 -4.13
C LEU A 101 -7.27 0.99 -2.98
N ALA A 102 -5.96 0.82 -2.82
CA ALA A 102 -5.20 1.50 -1.77
C ALA A 102 -5.20 3.04 -1.96
N THR A 103 -5.01 3.54 -3.20
CA THR A 103 -5.13 4.97 -3.49
C THR A 103 -6.54 5.49 -3.16
N THR A 104 -7.58 4.74 -3.55
CA THR A 104 -8.97 5.14 -3.27
C THR A 104 -9.24 5.22 -1.77
N LEU A 105 -8.82 4.21 -0.99
CA LEU A 105 -8.97 4.26 0.47
C LEU A 105 -8.18 5.44 1.07
N THR A 106 -6.93 5.62 0.67
CA THR A 106 -6.10 6.74 1.13
C THR A 106 -6.80 8.08 0.91
N GLU A 107 -7.27 8.37 -0.31
CA GLU A 107 -7.91 9.65 -0.63
C GLU A 107 -9.26 9.82 0.07
N CYS A 108 -10.05 8.74 0.24
CA CYS A 108 -11.25 8.78 1.07
C CYS A 108 -10.93 9.19 2.52
N LEU A 109 -9.84 8.68 3.09
CA LEU A 109 -9.41 9.06 4.45
C LEU A 109 -8.89 10.50 4.52
N LEU A 110 -8.08 10.93 3.54
CA LEU A 110 -7.62 12.32 3.44
C LEU A 110 -8.80 13.30 3.33
N SER A 111 -9.86 12.93 2.61
CA SER A 111 -11.08 13.74 2.48
C SER A 111 -11.80 13.97 3.83
N LEU A 112 -11.58 13.07 4.79
CA LEU A 112 -12.08 13.14 6.17
C LEU A 112 -11.07 13.79 7.14
N SER A 113 -9.99 14.38 6.61
CA SER A 113 -8.86 14.89 7.39
C SER A 113 -8.19 13.84 8.27
N ILE A 114 -8.27 12.57 7.88
CA ILE A 114 -7.58 11.45 8.52
C ILE A 114 -6.27 11.21 7.77
N PRO A 115 -5.09 11.43 8.41
CA PRO A 115 -3.82 11.22 7.74
C PRO A 115 -3.66 9.74 7.34
N ALA A 116 -3.45 9.52 6.06
CA ALA A 116 -3.26 8.19 5.48
C ALA A 116 -2.28 8.24 4.31
N ARG A 117 -1.69 7.09 3.97
CA ARG A 117 -0.78 6.96 2.84
C ARG A 117 -0.89 5.60 2.18
N THR A 118 -0.59 5.56 0.89
CA THR A 118 -0.45 4.32 0.13
C THR A 118 0.96 3.77 0.29
N VAL A 119 1.10 2.49 0.60
CA VAL A 119 2.37 1.79 0.74
C VAL A 119 2.45 0.64 -0.25
N TYR A 120 3.45 0.66 -1.10
CA TYR A 120 3.82 -0.47 -1.95
C TYR A 120 4.71 -1.41 -1.13
N ILE A 121 4.26 -2.63 -0.91
CA ILE A 121 5.02 -3.68 -0.27
C ILE A 121 5.56 -4.62 -1.35
N MET A 122 6.85 -4.91 -1.31
CA MET A 122 7.59 -5.47 -2.42
C MET A 122 8.33 -6.75 -2.02
N PRO A 123 8.35 -7.77 -2.90
CA PRO A 123 9.01 -9.05 -2.62
C PRO A 123 10.54 -8.96 -2.72
N PHE A 124 11.22 -9.93 -2.11
CA PHE A 124 12.67 -10.11 -2.27
C PHE A 124 13.05 -10.60 -3.68
N ALA A 125 12.24 -11.50 -4.25
CA ALA A 125 12.57 -12.18 -5.49
C ALA A 125 12.25 -11.31 -6.71
N PRO A 126 13.22 -10.97 -7.57
CA PRO A 126 12.95 -10.20 -8.79
C PRO A 126 12.19 -11.00 -9.86
N TYR A 127 12.05 -12.28 -9.66
CA TYR A 127 11.32 -13.18 -10.58
C TYR A 127 9.87 -13.41 -10.15
N ASP A 128 9.39 -12.65 -9.18
CA ASP A 128 7.98 -12.55 -8.83
C ASP A 128 7.37 -11.38 -9.60
N CYS A 129 6.33 -11.65 -10.41
CA CYS A 129 5.62 -10.60 -11.16
C CYS A 129 4.54 -9.91 -10.31
N ASP A 130 4.42 -10.29 -9.07
CA ASP A 130 3.44 -9.77 -8.15
C ASP A 130 4.09 -8.91 -7.06
N ASN A 131 3.37 -7.91 -6.64
CA ASN A 131 3.64 -7.07 -5.48
C ASN A 131 2.29 -6.61 -4.92
N HIS A 132 2.27 -6.16 -3.70
CA HIS A 132 1.01 -5.71 -3.12
C HIS A 132 1.04 -4.24 -2.72
N VAL A 133 -0.15 -3.63 -2.65
CA VAL A 133 -0.29 -2.22 -2.27
C VAL A 133 -1.37 -2.12 -1.21
N VAL A 134 -1.01 -1.50 -0.09
CA VAL A 134 -1.87 -1.33 1.08
C VAL A 134 -1.98 0.14 1.45
N THR A 135 -2.87 0.45 2.37
CA THR A 135 -3.00 1.78 2.98
C THR A 135 -2.49 1.73 4.42
N GLU A 136 -1.83 2.76 4.87
CA GLU A 136 -1.60 3.00 6.30
C GLU A 136 -2.36 4.24 6.76
N VAL A 137 -2.97 4.17 7.93
CA VAL A 137 -3.66 5.27 8.61
C VAL A 137 -2.92 5.66 9.88
N TRP A 138 -2.86 6.97 10.17
CA TRP A 138 -2.26 7.49 11.38
C TRP A 138 -3.30 7.71 12.49
N ASP A 139 -3.12 7.03 13.61
CA ASP A 139 -3.91 7.22 14.85
C ASP A 139 -2.99 7.11 16.08
N GLY A 140 -2.07 8.09 16.22
CA GLY A 140 -1.01 8.02 17.22
C GLY A 140 0.13 7.05 16.88
N GLY A 141 0.00 6.33 15.79
CA GLY A 141 0.93 5.41 15.15
C GLY A 141 0.37 4.96 13.81
N TRP A 142 1.22 4.49 12.90
CA TRP A 142 0.77 3.93 11.64
C TRP A 142 0.12 2.56 11.83
N SER A 143 -0.98 2.32 11.14
CA SER A 143 -1.71 1.04 11.13
C SER A 143 -2.03 0.63 9.71
N LEU A 144 -1.70 -0.61 9.34
CA LEU A 144 -1.98 -1.19 8.04
C LEU A 144 -3.46 -1.49 7.87
N LEU A 145 -4.01 -1.09 6.73
CA LEU A 145 -5.32 -1.46 6.20
C LEU A 145 -5.13 -2.03 4.80
N ASP A 146 -5.63 -3.23 4.55
CA ASP A 146 -5.61 -3.86 3.22
C ASP A 146 -7.00 -3.85 2.59
N PRO A 147 -7.28 -2.88 1.68
CA PRO A 147 -8.57 -2.80 1.02
C PRO A 147 -8.77 -3.89 -0.04
N THR A 148 -7.75 -4.64 -0.42
CA THR A 148 -7.92 -5.79 -1.33
C THR A 148 -8.62 -6.94 -0.62
N CYS A 149 -8.26 -7.18 0.64
CA CYS A 149 -8.76 -8.28 1.45
C CYS A 149 -9.62 -7.83 2.63
N ASN A 150 -10.02 -6.56 2.70
CA ASN A 150 -10.80 -5.98 3.80
C ASN A 150 -10.25 -6.35 5.17
N CYS A 151 -8.97 -6.19 5.37
CA CYS A 151 -8.37 -6.59 6.63
C CYS A 151 -7.36 -5.62 7.19
N PHE A 152 -7.11 -5.77 8.47
CA PHE A 152 -6.00 -5.23 9.23
C PHE A 152 -5.44 -6.31 10.14
N VAL A 153 -4.27 -6.07 10.69
CA VAL A 153 -3.56 -7.06 11.52
C VAL A 153 -3.26 -6.46 12.88
N ARG A 154 -3.40 -7.26 13.93
CA ARG A 154 -3.10 -6.88 15.32
C ARG A 154 -1.99 -7.76 15.89
N ASP A 155 -1.23 -7.19 16.83
CA ASP A 155 -0.28 -7.96 17.65
C ASP A 155 -1.00 -8.77 18.74
N GLY A 156 -0.24 -9.58 19.51
CA GLY A 156 -0.75 -10.36 20.61
C GLY A 156 -1.36 -9.55 21.78
N ALA A 157 -1.13 -8.22 21.81
CA ALA A 157 -1.76 -7.30 22.76
C ALA A 157 -3.02 -6.61 22.18
N GLY A 158 -3.42 -6.98 20.97
CA GLY A 158 -4.59 -6.42 20.28
C GLY A 158 -4.37 -5.06 19.63
N ARG A 159 -3.12 -4.56 19.53
CA ARG A 159 -2.81 -3.26 18.90
C ARG A 159 -2.67 -3.44 17.39
N PRO A 160 -3.25 -2.54 16.56
CA PRO A 160 -3.04 -2.57 15.12
C PRO A 160 -1.56 -2.41 14.77
N LEU A 161 -1.10 -3.15 13.77
CA LEU A 161 0.28 -3.14 13.29
C LEU A 161 0.41 -2.29 12.02
N SER A 162 1.50 -1.53 11.91
CA SER A 162 1.96 -0.94 10.66
C SER A 162 2.59 -2.01 9.75
N VAL A 163 2.92 -1.65 8.49
CA VAL A 163 3.69 -2.54 7.60
C VAL A 163 5.04 -2.95 8.23
N PHE A 164 5.69 -2.03 8.93
CA PHE A 164 6.97 -2.28 9.62
C PHE A 164 6.77 -3.14 10.88
N GLY A 165 5.70 -2.88 11.64
CA GLY A 165 5.34 -3.69 12.80
C GLY A 165 5.00 -5.13 12.41
N LEU A 166 4.24 -5.31 11.32
CA LEU A 166 3.91 -6.63 10.79
C LEU A 166 5.14 -7.36 10.27
N ARG A 167 6.03 -6.64 9.54
CA ARG A 167 7.31 -7.19 9.09
C ARG A 167 8.16 -7.67 10.26
N ALA A 168 8.28 -6.89 11.32
CA ALA A 168 9.02 -7.26 12.52
C ALA A 168 8.39 -8.47 13.23
N ALA A 169 7.06 -8.48 13.40
CA ALA A 169 6.36 -9.61 13.99
C ALA A 169 6.59 -10.91 13.20
N PHE A 170 6.57 -10.84 11.86
CA PHE A 170 6.87 -12.00 11.02
C PHE A 170 8.34 -12.44 11.12
N ALA A 171 9.30 -11.49 11.11
CA ALA A 171 10.71 -11.79 11.28
C ALA A 171 11.02 -12.49 12.60
N ASP A 172 10.30 -12.13 13.66
CA ASP A 172 10.44 -12.72 14.99
C ASP A 172 9.45 -13.86 15.26
N GLN A 173 8.69 -14.27 14.24
CA GLN A 173 7.69 -15.34 14.31
C GLN A 173 6.67 -15.13 15.45
N GLN A 174 6.31 -13.89 15.71
CA GLN A 174 5.29 -13.54 16.70
C GLN A 174 3.90 -13.86 16.16
N GLU A 175 2.99 -14.22 17.08
CA GLU A 175 1.58 -14.39 16.74
C GLU A 175 0.96 -13.04 16.38
N VAL A 176 0.17 -13.05 15.31
CA VAL A 176 -0.63 -11.91 14.86
C VAL A 176 -2.06 -12.38 14.59
N ALA A 177 -3.02 -11.47 14.78
CA ALA A 177 -4.42 -11.73 14.51
C ALA A 177 -4.91 -10.87 13.33
N PHE A 178 -5.44 -11.52 12.31
CA PHE A 178 -6.17 -10.86 11.23
C PHE A 178 -7.56 -10.47 11.69
N SER A 179 -8.09 -9.36 11.16
CA SER A 179 -9.45 -8.92 11.47
C SER A 179 -10.50 -9.96 11.03
N GLU A 180 -11.61 -10.04 11.75
CA GLU A 180 -12.72 -10.97 11.45
C GLU A 180 -13.38 -10.70 10.08
N GLY A 181 -13.21 -9.48 9.54
CA GLY A 181 -13.75 -9.07 8.24
C GLY A 181 -12.95 -9.51 7.02
N LEU A 182 -11.89 -10.32 7.20
CA LEU A 182 -11.02 -10.81 6.13
C LEU A 182 -11.83 -11.50 5.02
N ARG A 183 -11.84 -10.92 3.83
CA ARG A 183 -12.55 -11.42 2.66
C ARG A 183 -11.88 -10.91 1.38
N TYR A 184 -11.96 -11.69 0.31
CA TYR A 184 -11.53 -11.29 -1.01
C TYR A 184 -12.73 -11.27 -1.97
N ASN A 185 -13.02 -10.12 -2.58
CA ASN A 185 -14.18 -9.94 -3.47
C ASN A 185 -15.49 -10.46 -2.87
N MET A 186 -15.76 -10.12 -1.60
CA MET A 186 -16.94 -10.54 -0.82
C MET A 186 -16.99 -12.03 -0.46
N GLN A 187 -15.95 -12.80 -0.77
CA GLN A 187 -15.85 -14.20 -0.35
C GLN A 187 -14.90 -14.33 0.85
N PRO A 188 -15.20 -15.17 1.83
CA PRO A 188 -14.28 -15.46 2.93
C PRO A 188 -12.89 -15.85 2.41
N TYR A 189 -11.84 -15.30 3.01
CA TYR A 189 -10.46 -15.59 2.63
C TYR A 189 -9.70 -16.16 3.81
N GLN A 190 -8.77 -17.08 3.55
CA GLN A 190 -8.06 -17.77 4.62
C GLN A 190 -6.93 -16.91 5.17
N ALA A 191 -6.88 -16.76 6.50
CA ALA A 191 -5.88 -15.93 7.16
C ALA A 191 -4.45 -16.44 6.92
N GLU A 192 -4.25 -17.75 6.85
CA GLU A 192 -2.96 -18.37 6.57
C GLU A 192 -2.45 -18.06 5.16
N GLU A 193 -3.33 -18.11 4.15
CA GLU A 193 -2.98 -17.76 2.77
C GLU A 193 -2.60 -16.29 2.66
N HIS A 194 -3.37 -15.42 3.31
CA HIS A 194 -3.09 -13.97 3.32
C HIS A 194 -1.81 -13.64 4.09
N ARG A 195 -1.57 -14.33 5.21
CA ARG A 195 -0.32 -14.22 5.98
C ARG A 195 0.90 -14.55 5.11
N ASP A 196 0.86 -15.68 4.40
CA ASP A 196 1.97 -16.12 3.55
C ASP A 196 2.20 -15.15 2.40
N TYR A 197 1.12 -14.60 1.84
CA TYR A 197 1.17 -13.59 0.79
C TYR A 197 1.82 -12.28 1.30
N LEU A 198 1.37 -11.76 2.44
CA LEU A 198 1.98 -10.58 3.04
C LEU A 198 3.44 -10.80 3.41
N ALA A 199 3.78 -11.96 3.99
CA ALA A 199 5.17 -12.28 4.36
C ALA A 199 6.11 -12.27 3.15
N LYS A 200 5.63 -12.68 1.99
CA LYS A 200 6.36 -12.62 0.72
C LYS A 200 6.69 -11.17 0.32
N ASP A 201 5.75 -10.26 0.48
CA ASP A 201 5.83 -8.90 -0.07
C ASP A 201 6.38 -7.86 0.94
N LEU A 202 6.52 -8.19 2.22
CA LEU A 202 7.04 -7.27 3.25
C LEU A 202 8.57 -7.14 3.27
N PHE A 203 9.26 -7.32 2.13
CA PHE A 203 10.71 -7.28 2.12
C PHE A 203 11.27 -5.86 2.02
N TRP A 204 10.75 -5.03 1.10
CA TRP A 204 11.09 -3.62 0.95
C TRP A 204 9.85 -2.82 0.54
N PHE A 205 9.92 -1.48 0.64
CA PHE A 205 8.74 -0.63 0.55
C PHE A 205 8.98 0.57 -0.35
N ARG A 206 7.88 1.10 -0.91
CA ARG A 206 7.86 2.41 -1.56
C ARG A 206 6.66 3.20 -1.06
N ILE A 207 6.88 4.45 -0.73
CA ILE A 207 5.83 5.42 -0.35
C ILE A 207 6.02 6.70 -1.15
N ALA A 208 4.95 7.44 -1.41
CA ALA A 208 5.08 8.78 -1.98
C ALA A 208 5.73 9.72 -0.95
N GLU A 209 6.68 10.55 -1.38
CA GLU A 209 7.26 11.57 -0.52
C GLU A 209 6.21 12.61 -0.11
N LYS A 210 5.31 12.96 -1.04
CA LYS A 210 4.11 13.75 -0.77
C LYS A 210 2.88 12.92 -1.07
N THR A 211 2.05 12.64 -0.07
CA THR A 211 0.75 11.99 -0.24
C THR A 211 -0.34 13.05 -0.28
N GLY A 212 -1.24 12.98 -1.25
CA GLY A 212 -2.36 13.90 -1.43
C GLY A 212 -3.36 13.33 -2.44
N PHE A 213 -4.18 14.17 -3.06
CA PHE A 213 -5.10 13.75 -4.11
C PHE A 213 -4.37 13.55 -5.44
N GLY A 214 -4.60 12.42 -6.09
CA GLY A 214 -3.96 12.05 -7.35
C GLY A 214 -2.53 11.54 -7.16
N ASP A 215 -1.79 11.42 -8.26
CA ASP A 215 -0.38 11.02 -8.23
C ASP A 215 0.49 12.24 -7.88
N THR A 216 1.00 12.27 -6.68
CA THR A 216 1.58 13.46 -6.05
C THR A 216 3.11 13.51 -6.07
N GLY A 217 3.75 12.80 -6.97
CA GLY A 217 5.17 13.02 -7.21
C GLY A 217 6.07 11.81 -7.03
N ARG A 218 7.32 12.07 -6.57
CA ARG A 218 8.33 11.03 -6.47
C ARG A 218 8.06 10.05 -5.32
N PHE A 219 8.48 8.82 -5.53
CA PHE A 219 8.49 7.81 -4.47
C PHE A 219 9.86 7.78 -3.79
N VAL A 220 9.83 7.58 -2.48
CA VAL A 220 10.99 7.17 -1.70
C VAL A 220 10.94 5.68 -1.43
N THR A 221 12.11 5.09 -1.29
CA THR A 221 12.31 3.65 -1.11
C THR A 221 12.84 3.38 0.29
N ILE A 222 12.21 2.43 0.98
CA ILE A 222 12.65 1.94 2.28
C ILE A 222 13.10 0.48 2.06
N ALA A 223 14.41 0.27 2.08
CA ALA A 223 14.98 -1.03 1.73
C ALA A 223 16.08 -1.45 2.69
N PRO A 224 16.26 -2.77 2.92
CA PRO A 224 17.39 -3.28 3.67
C PRO A 224 18.72 -2.79 3.09
N GLU A 225 19.69 -2.52 3.95
CA GLU A 225 20.99 -1.95 3.57
C GLU A 225 21.75 -2.83 2.56
N ALA A 226 21.71 -4.15 2.75
CA ALA A 226 22.36 -5.12 1.88
C ALA A 226 21.59 -5.46 0.58
N PHE A 227 20.46 -4.77 0.32
CA PHE A 227 19.61 -5.00 -0.84
C PHE A 227 19.73 -3.86 -1.86
N ASP A 228 19.75 -4.21 -3.15
CA ASP A 228 19.76 -3.26 -4.25
C ASP A 228 18.40 -3.24 -4.97
N PRO A 229 17.51 -2.29 -4.62
CA PRO A 229 16.18 -2.17 -5.24
C PRO A 229 16.25 -1.87 -6.74
N HIS A 230 17.24 -1.08 -7.18
CA HIS A 230 17.37 -0.74 -8.59
C HIS A 230 17.69 -1.98 -9.43
N ARG A 231 18.68 -2.75 -9.01
CA ARG A 231 19.01 -4.03 -9.66
C ARG A 231 17.82 -4.99 -9.64
N HIS A 232 17.09 -5.04 -8.53
CA HIS A 232 15.88 -5.86 -8.41
C HIS A 232 14.82 -5.45 -9.44
N GLU A 233 14.52 -4.15 -9.58
CA GLU A 233 13.53 -3.66 -10.55
C GLU A 233 13.97 -3.95 -12.01
N VAL A 234 15.23 -3.73 -12.35
CA VAL A 234 15.75 -4.07 -13.68
C VAL A 234 15.56 -5.57 -13.99
N LEU A 235 15.96 -6.44 -13.07
CA LEU A 235 15.80 -7.89 -13.24
C LEU A 235 14.31 -8.29 -13.32
N ASN A 236 13.44 -7.65 -12.54
CA ASN A 236 12.00 -7.90 -12.58
C ASN A 236 11.40 -7.54 -13.92
N VAL A 237 11.70 -6.37 -14.46
CA VAL A 237 11.18 -5.96 -15.78
C VAL A 237 11.72 -6.85 -16.90
N GLN A 238 13.00 -7.22 -16.86
CA GLN A 238 13.58 -8.18 -17.81
C GLN A 238 12.89 -9.55 -17.75
N TYR A 239 12.58 -10.02 -16.54
CA TYR A 239 11.84 -11.27 -16.35
C TYR A 239 10.40 -11.18 -16.89
N ARG A 240 9.68 -10.06 -16.61
CA ARG A 240 8.34 -9.82 -17.15
C ARG A 240 8.33 -9.80 -18.68
N LEU A 241 9.29 -9.14 -19.32
CA LEU A 241 9.45 -9.16 -20.78
C LEU A 241 9.60 -10.59 -21.34
N ARG A 242 10.28 -11.46 -20.58
CA ARG A 242 10.45 -12.87 -20.97
C ARG A 242 9.15 -13.68 -20.85
N VAL A 243 8.40 -13.51 -19.75
CA VAL A 243 7.25 -14.38 -19.43
C VAL A 243 5.92 -13.84 -19.93
N GLN A 244 5.77 -12.51 -20.02
CA GLN A 244 4.54 -11.85 -20.48
C GLN A 244 4.64 -11.41 -21.95
N GLY A 245 5.80 -11.61 -22.58
CA GLY A 245 6.09 -11.16 -23.94
C GLY A 245 6.49 -9.68 -24.00
N ASP A 246 6.75 -9.27 -25.22
CA ASP A 246 7.29 -7.95 -25.55
C ASP A 246 6.19 -6.87 -25.49
N GLN A 247 5.99 -6.33 -24.31
CA GLN A 247 5.02 -5.26 -24.07
C GLN A 247 5.70 -3.88 -24.16
N PRO A 248 5.14 -2.93 -24.92
CA PRO A 248 5.74 -1.59 -25.08
C PRO A 248 5.96 -0.85 -23.75
N TRP A 249 5.04 -0.96 -22.80
CA TRP A 249 5.15 -0.33 -21.49
C TRP A 249 6.26 -0.92 -20.63
N LEU A 250 6.55 -2.22 -20.74
CA LEU A 250 7.69 -2.85 -20.06
C LEU A 250 9.03 -2.38 -20.64
N ARG A 251 9.13 -2.22 -21.97
CA ARG A 251 10.32 -1.64 -22.59
C ARG A 251 10.55 -0.21 -22.14
N GLN A 252 9.50 0.61 -22.17
CA GLN A 252 9.59 1.99 -21.70
C GLN A 252 10.01 2.07 -20.23
N TRP A 253 9.48 1.18 -19.39
CA TRP A 253 9.87 1.11 -17.98
C TRP A 253 11.34 0.72 -17.82
N LEU A 254 11.82 -0.29 -18.55
CA LEU A 254 13.25 -0.68 -18.52
C LEU A 254 14.15 0.46 -18.94
N GLU A 255 13.83 1.15 -20.04
CA GLU A 255 14.58 2.33 -20.49
C GLU A 255 14.60 3.46 -19.44
N GLN A 256 13.50 3.67 -18.72
CA GLN A 256 13.45 4.63 -17.63
C GLN A 256 14.33 4.22 -16.46
N LEU A 257 14.32 2.95 -16.07
CA LEU A 257 15.19 2.42 -15.02
C LEU A 257 16.68 2.58 -15.40
N GLU A 258 17.06 2.26 -16.63
CA GLU A 258 18.44 2.39 -17.11
C GLU A 258 18.93 3.86 -17.16
N LYS A 259 18.00 4.82 -17.37
CA LYS A 259 18.30 6.27 -17.37
C LYS A 259 18.26 6.88 -15.97
N LYS A 260 17.57 6.27 -15.02
CA LYS A 260 17.39 6.79 -13.65
C LYS A 260 18.61 6.49 -12.81
N GLY A 261 19.14 7.50 -12.15
CA GLY A 261 20.30 7.39 -11.25
C GLY A 261 20.01 6.74 -9.88
N GLY A 262 19.22 5.68 -9.84
CA GLY A 262 18.97 4.94 -8.60
C GLY A 262 17.69 5.39 -7.84
N HIS A 263 17.55 4.86 -6.64
CA HIS A 263 16.45 5.16 -5.72
C HIS A 263 16.82 6.33 -4.78
N ILE A 264 15.81 7.04 -4.31
CA ILE A 264 15.90 7.98 -3.20
C ILE A 264 15.42 7.21 -1.97
N PHE A 265 16.21 7.22 -0.90
CA PHE A 265 15.95 6.41 0.27
C PHE A 265 15.34 7.22 1.42
N CYS A 266 14.46 6.56 2.17
CA CYS A 266 13.98 6.97 3.48
C CYS A 266 14.24 5.82 4.46
N SER A 267 14.66 6.14 5.67
CA SER A 267 14.86 5.11 6.71
C SER A 267 13.51 4.57 7.21
N ALA A 268 13.53 3.36 7.76
CA ALA A 268 12.36 2.79 8.39
C ALA A 268 11.89 3.62 9.59
N ASP A 269 12.82 4.23 10.33
CA ASP A 269 12.52 5.07 11.50
C ASP A 269 11.82 6.36 11.08
N ASP A 270 12.33 7.07 10.06
CA ASP A 270 11.70 8.29 9.54
C ASP A 270 10.33 8.02 8.93
N ALA A 271 10.18 6.88 8.22
CA ALA A 271 8.91 6.46 7.67
C ALA A 271 7.84 6.13 8.74
N GLN A 272 8.24 5.82 9.96
CA GLN A 272 7.34 5.53 11.08
C GLN A 272 7.01 6.74 11.95
N ARG A 273 7.66 7.89 11.74
CA ARG A 273 7.35 9.12 12.49
C ARG A 273 5.95 9.65 12.19
N ALA A 274 5.48 10.49 13.12
CA ALA A 274 4.26 11.27 12.90
C ALA A 274 4.38 12.06 11.58
N PRO A 275 3.35 12.01 10.72
CA PRO A 275 3.40 12.74 9.46
C PRO A 275 3.28 14.24 9.68
N GLU A 276 3.94 15.03 8.83
CA GLU A 276 3.62 16.44 8.66
C GLU A 276 2.36 16.55 7.79
N VAL A 277 1.29 17.12 8.33
CA VAL A 277 -0.02 17.17 7.67
C VAL A 277 -0.41 18.61 7.36
N HIS A 278 -0.72 18.89 6.10
CA HIS A 278 -1.28 20.15 5.65
C HIS A 278 -2.81 20.01 5.59
N HIS A 279 -3.51 20.81 6.40
CA HIS A 279 -4.97 20.92 6.43
C HIS A 279 -5.41 22.20 5.70
N GLY A 280 -6.51 22.12 4.92
CA GLY A 280 -7.13 23.28 4.24
C GLY A 280 -7.89 24.19 5.20
#